data_d77234dec6844697a66b9280666ef980
#
_entry.id   d77234dec6844697a66b9280666ef980
#
_cell.length_a   1.000
_cell.length_b   1.000
_cell.length_c   1.000
_cell.angle_alpha   90.00
_cell.angle_beta   90.00
_cell.angle_gamma   90.00
#
_symmetry.space_group_name_H-M   'P 1'
#
loop_
_entity.id
_entity.type
_entity.pdbx_description
1 polymer ?
#
loop_
_entity_poly.entity_id
_entity_poly.type
_entity_poly.pdbx_seq_one_letter_code
_entity_poly.pdbx_strand_id
1 'polypeptide(L)'
;MTEVPRPGFTFCICPDSTLLKEHIHSQLAAQAETWKVRTFWADDELPDAFWEALTWTNLLGEPTAVVLRRAENLKAEHWKKLHPILGRFKAKIWPFVCVEKEWDRGKPPISAVLQKQAFWKVAEKKGWIYRSAGLDRKSVHRRLRAWAQRQGIDIPEDVVNVLGNALPLDATALNNELGKLELAAAERGAVHAHDLEVLSFQADLDIFAFMRALQGRGQEVSVWRTLLRNQLGANADMVMPFLALLHREARVLWQLKAGEGNKVIMPGRVKAEKTRMAQHLGEHRLTRLWTMVLEAESGIKSGDMTPAQAQELVVSRLMQLFAG
;
A
#
# COMPACT_ATOMS: atom_id res chain seq x y z
N MET A 1 3.72 -33.28 19.73
CA MET A 1 3.38 -32.26 18.72
C MET A 1 3.47 -32.94 17.37
N THR A 2 2.36 -33.11 16.67
CA THR A 2 2.34 -33.67 15.31
C THR A 2 2.99 -32.67 14.37
N GLU A 3 4.13 -33.03 13.76
CA GLU A 3 4.76 -32.21 12.72
C GLU A 3 3.76 -31.92 11.60
N VAL A 4 3.47 -30.65 11.38
CA VAL A 4 2.69 -30.23 10.19
C VAL A 4 3.60 -30.48 8.98
N PRO A 5 3.23 -31.37 8.04
CA PRO A 5 4.08 -31.68 6.90
C PRO A 5 4.25 -30.41 6.07
N ARG A 6 5.51 -29.88 6.03
CA ARG A 6 5.82 -28.67 5.27
C ARG A 6 5.79 -28.93 3.75
N PRO A 7 5.56 -27.89 2.95
CA PRO A 7 5.70 -27.93 1.49
C PRO A 7 7.12 -28.34 1.06
N GLY A 8 7.24 -29.01 -0.08
CA GLY A 8 8.55 -29.28 -0.71
C GLY A 8 9.22 -27.99 -1.19
N PHE A 9 8.42 -27.00 -1.56
CA PHE A 9 8.78 -25.62 -1.91
C PHE A 9 7.54 -24.73 -1.77
N THR A 10 7.73 -23.43 -1.75
CA THR A 10 6.61 -22.46 -1.62
C THR A 10 6.77 -21.34 -2.64
N PHE A 11 5.71 -21.03 -3.37
CA PHE A 11 5.61 -19.80 -4.13
C PHE A 11 5.01 -18.69 -3.27
N CYS A 12 5.59 -17.49 -3.37
CA CYS A 12 5.07 -16.30 -2.71
C CYS A 12 4.84 -15.21 -3.76
N ILE A 13 3.59 -14.84 -3.99
CA ILE A 13 3.19 -13.82 -4.98
C ILE A 13 2.66 -12.62 -4.23
N CYS A 14 3.53 -11.64 -3.99
CA CYS A 14 3.19 -10.45 -3.22
C CYS A 14 4.18 -9.32 -3.55
N PRO A 15 3.71 -8.12 -3.94
CA PRO A 15 4.58 -6.98 -4.22
C PRO A 15 5.24 -6.40 -2.96
N ASP A 16 4.62 -6.58 -1.81
CA ASP A 16 5.12 -6.04 -0.54
C ASP A 16 6.18 -6.94 0.08
N SER A 17 7.41 -6.43 0.15
CA SER A 17 8.57 -7.18 0.66
C SER A 17 8.47 -7.51 2.15
N THR A 18 7.78 -6.69 2.93
CA THR A 18 7.60 -6.90 4.37
C THR A 18 6.60 -8.02 4.62
N LEU A 19 5.48 -8.03 3.89
CA LEU A 19 4.51 -9.14 3.96
C LEU A 19 5.14 -10.47 3.53
N LEU A 20 6.00 -10.46 2.51
CA LEU A 20 6.74 -11.64 2.09
C LEU A 20 7.63 -12.18 3.21
N LYS A 21 8.44 -11.31 3.83
CA LYS A 21 9.31 -11.67 4.95
C LYS A 21 8.50 -12.22 6.12
N GLU A 22 7.43 -11.53 6.51
CA GLU A 22 6.54 -11.97 7.59
C GLU A 22 5.95 -13.36 7.31
N HIS A 23 5.48 -13.59 6.08
CA HIS A 23 4.94 -14.90 5.69
C HIS A 23 6.00 -15.99 5.77
N ILE A 24 7.19 -15.78 5.20
CA ILE A 24 8.29 -16.75 5.22
C ILE A 24 8.69 -17.05 6.67
N HIS A 25 8.90 -16.02 7.50
CA HIS A 25 9.23 -16.20 8.91
C HIS A 25 8.15 -16.97 9.67
N SER A 26 6.88 -16.66 9.44
CA SER A 26 5.76 -17.39 10.04
C SER A 26 5.75 -18.88 9.66
N GLN A 27 6.04 -19.21 8.39
CA GLN A 27 6.14 -20.59 7.92
C GLN A 27 7.30 -21.33 8.58
N LEU A 28 8.46 -20.68 8.72
CA LEU A 28 9.63 -21.25 9.35
C LEU A 28 9.46 -21.43 10.85
N ALA A 29 8.87 -20.45 11.53
CA ALA A 29 8.59 -20.49 12.97
C ALA A 29 7.57 -21.58 13.37
N ALA A 30 6.72 -22.02 12.42
CA ALA A 30 5.81 -23.12 12.63
C ALA A 30 6.48 -24.51 12.62
N GLN A 31 7.76 -24.58 12.25
CA GLN A 31 8.53 -25.83 12.26
C GLN A 31 9.25 -26.03 13.60
N ALA A 32 9.52 -27.29 13.95
CA ALA A 32 10.22 -27.63 15.19
C ALA A 32 11.72 -27.24 15.16
N GLU A 33 12.32 -27.20 13.98
CA GLU A 33 13.73 -26.90 13.78
C GLU A 33 13.95 -25.41 13.45
N THR A 34 15.11 -24.86 13.86
CA THR A 34 15.52 -23.51 13.47
C THR A 34 16.09 -23.52 12.05
N TRP A 35 15.54 -22.67 11.19
CA TRP A 35 15.89 -22.58 9.78
C TRP A 35 16.82 -21.39 9.51
N LYS A 36 17.95 -21.64 8.86
CA LYS A 36 18.83 -20.58 8.34
C LYS A 36 18.24 -20.03 7.03
N VAL A 37 18.11 -18.71 6.91
CA VAL A 37 17.59 -18.08 5.69
C VAL A 37 18.73 -17.59 4.82
N ARG A 38 18.76 -18.03 3.55
CA ARG A 38 19.65 -17.53 2.51
C ARG A 38 18.83 -16.90 1.40
N THR A 39 19.05 -15.61 1.14
CA THR A 39 18.29 -14.84 0.16
C THR A 39 19.14 -14.53 -1.08
N PHE A 40 18.55 -14.72 -2.25
CA PHE A 40 19.11 -14.43 -3.56
C PHE A 40 18.11 -13.61 -4.38
N TRP A 41 18.59 -12.81 -5.33
CA TRP A 41 17.76 -11.96 -6.19
C TRP A 41 17.93 -12.35 -7.65
N ALA A 42 16.84 -12.37 -8.41
CA ALA A 42 16.82 -12.69 -9.83
C ALA A 42 16.92 -11.44 -10.74
N ASP A 43 17.49 -10.34 -10.22
CA ASP A 43 17.70 -9.12 -11.00
C ASP A 43 18.84 -9.27 -12.01
N ASP A 44 19.87 -10.04 -11.61
CA ASP A 44 21.04 -10.33 -12.39
C ASP A 44 21.17 -11.84 -12.65
N GLU A 45 22.30 -12.27 -13.18
CA GLU A 45 22.62 -13.69 -13.34
C GLU A 45 22.69 -14.38 -11.97
N LEU A 46 21.98 -15.48 -11.83
CA LEU A 46 21.94 -16.23 -10.58
C LEU A 46 23.31 -16.85 -10.28
N PRO A 47 23.94 -16.53 -9.12
CA PRO A 47 25.26 -17.04 -8.77
C PRO A 47 25.23 -18.55 -8.53
N ASP A 48 26.37 -19.21 -8.72
CA ASP A 48 26.49 -20.65 -8.46
C ASP A 48 26.11 -21.01 -7.02
N ALA A 49 26.40 -20.14 -6.06
CA ALA A 49 26.01 -20.30 -4.66
C ALA A 49 24.49 -20.46 -4.45
N PHE A 50 23.64 -19.93 -5.36
CA PHE A 50 22.20 -20.19 -5.34
C PHE A 50 21.88 -21.63 -5.70
N TRP A 51 22.49 -22.14 -6.77
CA TRP A 51 22.27 -23.51 -7.24
C TRP A 51 22.81 -24.54 -6.24
N GLU A 52 23.97 -24.26 -5.64
CA GLU A 52 24.54 -25.04 -4.56
C GLU A 52 23.62 -25.09 -3.34
N ALA A 53 23.10 -23.94 -2.91
CA ALA A 53 22.17 -23.87 -1.77
C ALA A 53 20.89 -24.69 -1.98
N LEU A 54 20.44 -24.82 -3.24
CA LEU A 54 19.28 -25.64 -3.59
C LEU A 54 19.61 -27.13 -3.74
N THR A 55 20.87 -27.50 -4.00
CA THR A 55 21.24 -28.87 -4.37
C THR A 55 22.03 -29.59 -3.28
N TRP A 56 22.87 -28.87 -2.57
CA TRP A 56 23.76 -29.47 -1.57
C TRP A 56 23.02 -29.67 -0.24
N THR A 57 22.85 -30.96 0.10
CA THR A 57 22.39 -31.37 1.44
C THR A 57 23.62 -31.79 2.24
N ASN A 58 24.09 -30.93 3.14
CA ASN A 58 24.98 -31.34 4.17
C ASN A 58 24.19 -32.17 5.20
N LEU A 59 24.45 -33.44 5.34
CA LEU A 59 23.73 -34.35 6.27
C LEU A 59 23.78 -33.88 7.72
N LEU A 60 24.85 -33.17 8.10
CA LEU A 60 25.04 -32.58 9.44
C LEU A 60 24.75 -31.07 9.47
N GLY A 61 24.35 -30.47 8.33
CA GLY A 61 24.09 -29.03 8.23
C GLY A 61 22.74 -28.61 8.80
N GLU A 62 22.65 -27.34 9.18
CA GLU A 62 21.41 -26.70 9.62
C GLU A 62 20.39 -26.65 8.48
N PRO A 63 19.10 -26.83 8.78
CA PRO A 63 18.04 -26.64 7.80
C PRO A 63 18.11 -25.24 7.17
N THR A 64 18.01 -25.17 5.85
CA THR A 64 18.18 -23.91 5.11
C THR A 64 16.95 -23.59 4.26
N ALA A 65 16.37 -22.43 4.52
CA ALA A 65 15.36 -21.82 3.66
C ALA A 65 16.07 -20.99 2.57
N VAL A 66 15.90 -21.39 1.32
CA VAL A 66 16.49 -20.69 0.17
C VAL A 66 15.43 -19.81 -0.46
N VAL A 67 15.56 -18.50 -0.27
CA VAL A 67 14.59 -17.50 -0.75
C VAL A 67 15.12 -16.86 -2.03
N LEU A 68 14.42 -17.09 -3.12
CA LEU A 68 14.66 -16.40 -4.40
C LEU A 68 13.67 -15.24 -4.56
N ARG A 69 14.19 -14.02 -4.52
CA ARG A 69 13.43 -12.78 -4.69
C ARG A 69 13.34 -12.40 -6.17
N ARG A 70 12.27 -11.67 -6.54
CA ARG A 70 12.02 -11.14 -7.89
C ARG A 70 12.09 -12.19 -8.99
N ALA A 71 11.50 -13.37 -8.72
CA ALA A 71 11.51 -14.49 -9.65
C ALA A 71 10.76 -14.22 -10.97
N GLU A 72 10.00 -13.14 -11.09
CA GLU A 72 9.42 -12.65 -12.34
C GLU A 72 10.47 -12.32 -13.42
N ASN A 73 11.72 -12.03 -13.02
CA ASN A 73 12.83 -11.72 -13.92
C ASN A 73 13.53 -12.98 -14.47
N LEU A 74 13.15 -14.17 -13.97
CA LEU A 74 13.74 -15.42 -14.43
C LEU A 74 13.42 -15.72 -15.89
N LYS A 75 14.45 -16.04 -16.66
CA LYS A 75 14.32 -16.51 -18.05
C LYS A 75 13.81 -17.97 -18.08
N ALA A 76 13.32 -18.40 -19.22
CA ALA A 76 12.77 -19.76 -19.42
C ALA A 76 13.79 -20.88 -19.10
N GLU A 77 15.07 -20.66 -19.35
CA GLU A 77 16.18 -21.58 -19.02
C GLU A 77 16.33 -21.81 -17.52
N HIS A 78 16.20 -20.75 -16.71
CA HIS A 78 16.24 -20.86 -15.24
C HIS A 78 15.08 -21.71 -14.70
N TRP A 79 13.87 -21.52 -15.25
CA TRP A 79 12.73 -22.36 -14.90
C TRP A 79 12.92 -23.82 -15.28
N LYS A 80 13.55 -24.10 -16.42
CA LYS A 80 13.92 -25.48 -16.82
C LYS A 80 14.92 -26.09 -15.83
N LYS A 81 15.93 -25.32 -15.40
CA LYS A 81 16.96 -25.78 -14.43
C LYS A 81 16.37 -25.99 -13.03
N LEU A 82 15.40 -25.16 -12.61
CA LEU A 82 14.68 -25.31 -11.33
C LEU A 82 13.75 -26.54 -11.31
N HIS A 83 13.22 -26.96 -12.44
CA HIS A 83 12.23 -28.04 -12.52
C HIS A 83 12.66 -29.34 -11.80
N PRO A 84 13.80 -29.96 -12.09
CA PRO A 84 14.23 -31.20 -11.42
C PRO A 84 14.55 -30.97 -9.93
N ILE A 85 14.91 -29.76 -9.54
CA ILE A 85 15.26 -29.40 -8.16
C ILE A 85 13.99 -29.29 -7.30
N LEU A 86 12.99 -28.54 -7.76
CA LEU A 86 11.72 -28.36 -7.06
C LEU A 86 10.86 -29.63 -7.05
N GLY A 87 11.06 -30.52 -8.03
CA GLY A 87 10.35 -31.80 -8.08
C GLY A 87 10.77 -32.82 -7.02
N ARG A 88 11.88 -32.57 -6.29
CA ARG A 88 12.41 -33.48 -5.26
C ARG A 88 12.30 -32.85 -3.88
N PHE A 89 11.57 -33.48 -2.99
CA PHE A 89 11.53 -33.07 -1.58
C PHE A 89 12.89 -33.28 -0.92
N LYS A 90 13.37 -32.27 -0.17
CA LYS A 90 14.60 -32.32 0.60
C LYS A 90 14.32 -31.89 2.04
N ALA A 91 14.56 -32.78 2.99
CA ALA A 91 14.20 -32.53 4.39
C ALA A 91 14.84 -31.23 4.97
N LYS A 92 16.07 -30.92 4.61
CA LYS A 92 16.82 -29.77 5.14
C LYS A 92 16.94 -28.57 4.20
N ILE A 93 16.23 -28.56 3.07
CA ILE A 93 16.19 -27.42 2.14
C ILE A 93 14.72 -27.07 1.84
N TRP A 94 14.36 -25.81 2.05
CA TRP A 94 13.04 -25.31 1.72
C TRP A 94 13.14 -24.12 0.77
N PRO A 95 12.87 -24.32 -0.52
CA PRO A 95 12.86 -23.25 -1.50
C PRO A 95 11.60 -22.38 -1.37
N PHE A 96 11.79 -21.06 -1.30
CA PHE A 96 10.77 -20.03 -1.45
C PHE A 96 11.05 -19.25 -2.73
N VAL A 97 10.09 -19.21 -3.64
CA VAL A 97 10.19 -18.50 -4.92
C VAL A 97 9.22 -17.34 -4.93
N CYS A 98 9.75 -16.11 -4.84
CA CYS A 98 8.98 -14.90 -4.64
C CYS A 98 8.82 -14.12 -5.95
N VAL A 99 7.57 -13.84 -6.34
CA VAL A 99 7.18 -12.96 -7.43
C VAL A 99 6.67 -11.66 -6.81
N GLU A 100 7.32 -10.54 -7.10
CA GLU A 100 7.14 -9.26 -6.38
C GLU A 100 6.57 -8.14 -7.25
N LYS A 101 6.16 -8.46 -8.45
CA LYS A 101 5.53 -7.50 -9.34
C LYS A 101 4.12 -7.13 -8.87
N GLU A 102 3.74 -5.87 -9.07
CA GLU A 102 2.40 -5.37 -8.78
C GLU A 102 1.29 -6.17 -9.50
N TRP A 103 0.15 -6.32 -8.84
CA TRP A 103 -1.01 -6.99 -9.39
C TRP A 103 -1.73 -6.08 -10.38
N ASP A 104 -2.01 -6.59 -11.59
CA ASP A 104 -2.80 -5.85 -12.58
C ASP A 104 -4.29 -6.13 -12.38
N ARG A 105 -5.05 -5.09 -12.04
CA ARG A 105 -6.53 -5.16 -11.85
C ARG A 105 -6.97 -6.33 -10.97
N GLY A 106 -6.23 -6.59 -9.90
CA GLY A 106 -6.51 -7.66 -8.95
C GLY A 106 -6.11 -9.06 -9.43
N LYS A 107 -5.38 -9.17 -10.54
CA LYS A 107 -4.82 -10.42 -11.04
C LYS A 107 -3.35 -10.56 -10.69
N PRO A 108 -2.92 -11.70 -10.15
CA PRO A 108 -1.52 -11.93 -9.81
C PRO A 108 -0.64 -11.96 -11.08
N PRO A 109 0.57 -11.39 -11.04
CA PRO A 109 1.47 -11.24 -12.19
C PRO A 109 2.23 -12.53 -12.49
N ILE A 110 1.52 -13.58 -12.85
CA ILE A 110 2.10 -14.90 -13.14
C ILE A 110 2.38 -15.05 -14.62
N SER A 111 3.65 -15.24 -14.98
CA SER A 111 4.03 -15.42 -16.39
C SER A 111 3.46 -16.71 -16.99
N ALA A 112 3.12 -16.69 -18.28
CA ALA A 112 2.64 -17.88 -19.01
C ALA A 112 3.68 -19.00 -19.02
N VAL A 113 4.97 -18.67 -18.94
CA VAL A 113 6.08 -19.63 -18.84
C VAL A 113 6.00 -20.39 -17.53
N LEU A 114 5.78 -19.69 -16.41
CA LEU A 114 5.66 -20.29 -15.09
C LEU A 114 4.40 -21.15 -14.98
N GLN A 115 3.25 -20.67 -15.47
CA GLN A 115 1.98 -21.42 -15.43
C GLN A 115 2.02 -22.78 -16.15
N LYS A 116 2.86 -22.89 -17.19
CA LYS A 116 3.04 -24.15 -17.95
C LYS A 116 3.91 -25.18 -17.22
N GLN A 117 4.63 -24.79 -16.17
CA GLN A 117 5.54 -25.69 -15.45
C GLN A 117 4.76 -26.72 -14.62
N ALA A 118 5.22 -27.98 -14.62
CA ALA A 118 4.57 -29.05 -13.85
C ALA A 118 4.59 -28.77 -12.33
N PHE A 119 5.70 -28.23 -11.80
CA PHE A 119 5.80 -27.87 -10.38
C PHE A 119 4.83 -26.76 -9.98
N TRP A 120 4.49 -25.82 -10.90
CA TRP A 120 3.45 -24.82 -10.66
C TRP A 120 2.08 -25.47 -10.40
N LYS A 121 1.69 -26.39 -11.27
CA LYS A 121 0.42 -27.13 -11.12
C LYS A 121 0.38 -27.94 -9.84
N VAL A 122 1.50 -28.52 -9.43
CA VAL A 122 1.63 -29.22 -8.13
C VAL A 122 1.44 -28.24 -6.98
N ALA A 123 2.10 -27.08 -7.03
CA ALA A 123 1.96 -26.05 -6.00
C ALA A 123 0.52 -25.54 -5.87
N GLU A 124 -0.18 -25.34 -6.99
CA GLU A 124 -1.61 -24.96 -6.98
C GLU A 124 -2.48 -26.05 -6.37
N LYS A 125 -2.31 -27.28 -6.80
CA LYS A 125 -3.11 -28.42 -6.29
C LYS A 125 -2.89 -28.66 -4.79
N LYS A 126 -1.67 -28.44 -4.28
CA LYS A 126 -1.31 -28.67 -2.87
C LYS A 126 -1.46 -27.44 -1.98
N GLY A 127 -1.85 -26.28 -2.51
CA GLY A 127 -1.96 -25.05 -1.73
C GLY A 127 -0.60 -24.47 -1.29
N TRP A 128 0.48 -24.75 -2.02
CA TRP A 128 1.84 -24.28 -1.71
C TRP A 128 2.14 -22.90 -2.30
N ILE A 129 1.11 -22.09 -2.50
CA ILE A 129 1.21 -20.75 -3.07
C ILE A 129 0.59 -19.74 -2.12
N TYR A 130 1.41 -18.86 -1.58
CA TYR A 130 0.96 -17.67 -0.88
C TYR A 130 0.63 -16.56 -1.91
N ARG A 131 -0.55 -15.97 -1.81
CA ARG A 131 -0.99 -14.88 -2.68
C ARG A 131 -1.46 -13.71 -1.85
N SER A 132 -0.89 -12.53 -2.10
CA SER A 132 -1.31 -11.27 -1.50
C SER A 132 -1.10 -10.13 -2.50
N ALA A 133 -2.10 -9.31 -2.70
CA ALA A 133 -1.97 -8.09 -3.50
C ALA A 133 -1.37 -6.90 -2.71
N GLY A 134 -0.90 -7.14 -1.49
CA GLY A 134 -0.50 -6.10 -0.54
C GLY A 134 -1.55 -5.88 0.53
N LEU A 135 -1.43 -4.76 1.25
CA LEU A 135 -2.42 -4.35 2.25
C LEU A 135 -3.61 -3.62 1.59
N ASP A 136 -4.80 -3.92 2.09
CA ASP A 136 -6.01 -3.15 1.85
C ASP A 136 -6.53 -2.55 3.16
N ARG A 137 -7.51 -1.66 3.10
CA ARG A 137 -8.07 -1.00 4.30
C ARG A 137 -8.56 -2.01 5.34
N LYS A 138 -9.17 -3.11 4.92
CA LYS A 138 -9.65 -4.15 5.84
C LYS A 138 -8.50 -4.85 6.56
N SER A 139 -7.41 -5.15 5.85
CA SER A 139 -6.21 -5.77 6.44
C SER A 139 -5.48 -4.81 7.37
N VAL A 140 -5.43 -3.51 7.06
CA VAL A 140 -4.88 -2.48 7.96
C VAL A 140 -5.68 -2.42 9.27
N HIS A 141 -7.01 -2.32 9.22
CA HIS A 141 -7.85 -2.35 10.43
C HIS A 141 -7.63 -3.62 11.27
N ARG A 142 -7.55 -4.78 10.62
CA ARG A 142 -7.29 -6.05 11.31
C ARG A 142 -5.90 -6.08 11.95
N ARG A 143 -4.86 -5.58 11.24
CA ARG A 143 -3.50 -5.50 11.77
C ARG A 143 -3.40 -4.54 12.95
N LEU A 144 -4.07 -3.38 12.87
CA LEU A 144 -4.13 -2.42 13.96
C LEU A 144 -4.71 -3.04 15.23
N ARG A 145 -5.87 -3.73 15.13
CA ARG A 145 -6.47 -4.41 16.27
C ARG A 145 -5.58 -5.54 16.82
N ALA A 146 -5.00 -6.36 15.94
CA ALA A 146 -4.11 -7.43 16.36
C ALA A 146 -2.81 -6.92 17.00
N TRP A 147 -2.31 -5.77 16.55
CA TRP A 147 -1.18 -5.08 17.17
C TRP A 147 -1.55 -4.56 18.56
N ALA A 148 -2.66 -3.84 18.68
CA ALA A 148 -3.14 -3.31 19.96
C ALA A 148 -3.32 -4.43 21.01
N GLN A 149 -3.96 -5.53 20.60
CA GLN A 149 -4.14 -6.70 21.48
C GLN A 149 -2.81 -7.32 21.93
N ARG A 150 -1.82 -7.44 21.03
CA ARG A 150 -0.50 -8.01 21.36
C ARG A 150 0.29 -7.12 22.32
N GLN A 151 0.16 -5.79 22.19
CA GLN A 151 0.85 -4.82 23.03
C GLN A 151 0.08 -4.49 24.32
N GLY A 152 -1.13 -5.02 24.48
CA GLY A 152 -1.98 -4.69 25.62
C GLY A 152 -2.44 -3.23 25.64
N ILE A 153 -2.52 -2.60 24.45
CA ILE A 153 -2.90 -1.20 24.28
C ILE A 153 -4.42 -1.14 24.00
N ASP A 154 -5.13 -0.33 24.77
CA ASP A 154 -6.54 -0.05 24.53
C ASP A 154 -6.73 1.02 23.46
N ILE A 155 -7.58 0.76 22.49
CA ILE A 155 -7.92 1.72 21.42
C ILE A 155 -9.44 1.75 21.25
N PRO A 156 -10.11 2.87 21.50
CA PRO A 156 -11.53 3.04 21.24
C PRO A 156 -11.90 2.78 19.77
N GLU A 157 -13.07 2.22 19.50
CA GLU A 157 -13.46 1.77 18.14
C GLU A 157 -13.57 2.94 17.13
N ASP A 158 -13.96 4.12 17.58
CA ASP A 158 -13.94 5.34 16.78
C ASP A 158 -12.51 5.73 16.37
N VAL A 159 -11.54 5.62 17.29
CA VAL A 159 -10.11 5.84 17.02
C VAL A 159 -9.55 4.77 16.09
N VAL A 160 -9.93 3.48 16.26
CA VAL A 160 -9.56 2.39 15.33
C VAL A 160 -10.03 2.71 13.91
N ASN A 161 -11.25 3.23 13.75
CA ASN A 161 -11.81 3.57 12.44
C ASN A 161 -11.05 4.74 11.79
N VAL A 162 -10.72 5.77 12.55
CA VAL A 162 -9.94 6.92 12.07
C VAL A 162 -8.53 6.47 11.68
N LEU A 163 -7.81 5.78 12.57
CA LEU A 163 -6.48 5.24 12.33
C LEU A 163 -6.45 4.28 11.14
N GLY A 164 -7.37 3.33 11.08
CA GLY A 164 -7.41 2.33 10.02
C GLY A 164 -7.63 2.92 8.63
N ASN A 165 -8.33 4.06 8.55
CA ASN A 165 -8.50 4.79 7.30
C ASN A 165 -7.31 5.68 6.96
N ALA A 166 -6.57 6.13 7.97
CA ALA A 166 -5.46 7.04 7.83
C ALA A 166 -4.13 6.28 7.60
N LEU A 167 -3.87 5.16 8.27
CA LEU A 167 -2.62 4.39 8.20
C LEU A 167 -2.26 3.95 6.77
N PRO A 168 -0.96 3.90 6.41
CA PRO A 168 -0.52 3.57 5.06
C PRO A 168 -0.87 2.13 4.67
N LEU A 169 -0.96 1.88 3.34
CA LEU A 169 -1.18 0.55 2.77
C LEU A 169 0.13 -0.19 2.46
N ASP A 170 1.27 0.44 2.67
CA ASP A 170 2.59 -0.19 2.65
C ASP A 170 2.89 -0.81 4.03
N ALA A 171 3.28 -2.08 4.08
CA ALA A 171 3.45 -2.78 5.36
C ALA A 171 4.64 -2.26 6.17
N THR A 172 5.71 -1.79 5.51
CA THR A 172 6.86 -1.19 6.21
C THR A 172 6.48 0.13 6.85
N ALA A 173 5.83 1.00 6.08
CA ALA A 173 5.34 2.28 6.59
C ALA A 173 4.31 2.07 7.71
N LEU A 174 3.38 1.11 7.55
CA LEU A 174 2.43 0.75 8.59
C LEU A 174 3.11 0.32 9.88
N ASN A 175 4.10 -0.57 9.81
CA ASN A 175 4.83 -1.04 10.99
C ASN A 175 5.59 0.10 11.68
N ASN A 176 6.17 1.03 10.91
CA ASN A 176 6.82 2.22 11.47
C ASN A 176 5.82 3.13 12.21
N GLU A 177 4.64 3.34 11.64
CA GLU A 177 3.60 4.14 12.29
C GLU A 177 3.06 3.47 13.57
N LEU A 178 2.85 2.16 13.54
CA LEU A 178 2.47 1.39 14.73
C LEU A 178 3.54 1.46 15.83
N GLY A 179 4.83 1.45 15.46
CA GLY A 179 5.92 1.65 16.41
C GLY A 179 5.90 3.04 17.07
N LYS A 180 5.54 4.10 16.33
CA LYS A 180 5.37 5.44 16.91
C LYS A 180 4.17 5.49 17.88
N LEU A 181 3.06 4.86 17.54
CA LEU A 181 1.91 4.74 18.43
C LEU A 181 2.24 3.97 19.71
N GLU A 182 3.06 2.92 19.59
CA GLU A 182 3.54 2.16 20.74
C GLU A 182 4.33 3.04 21.71
N LEU A 183 5.27 3.84 21.20
CA LEU A 183 6.03 4.79 22.00
C LEU A 183 5.14 5.86 22.65
N ALA A 184 4.16 6.40 21.91
CA ALA A 184 3.23 7.39 22.45
C ALA A 184 2.29 6.83 23.51
N ALA A 185 1.93 5.54 23.41
CA ALA A 185 1.04 4.85 24.35
C ALA A 185 1.76 4.17 25.51
N ALA A 186 3.10 4.09 25.50
CA ALA A 186 3.89 3.26 26.43
C ALA A 186 3.61 3.53 27.90
N GLU A 187 3.40 4.80 28.29
CA GLU A 187 3.12 5.18 29.68
C GLU A 187 1.65 5.05 30.07
N ARG A 188 0.74 5.13 29.09
CA ARG A 188 -0.71 5.21 29.33
C ARG A 188 -1.45 3.91 29.10
N GLY A 189 -0.85 2.99 28.34
CA GLY A 189 -1.50 1.75 27.90
C GLY A 189 -2.69 1.94 26.95
N ALA A 190 -2.90 3.16 26.45
CA ALA A 190 -4.02 3.50 25.59
C ALA A 190 -3.63 4.49 24.49
N VAL A 191 -4.26 4.36 23.32
CA VAL A 191 -4.17 5.32 22.19
C VAL A 191 -5.45 6.15 22.14
N HIS A 192 -5.28 7.47 22.08
CA HIS A 192 -6.36 8.45 22.01
C HIS A 192 -6.34 9.23 20.69
N ALA A 193 -7.40 9.97 20.41
CA ALA A 193 -7.51 10.76 19.18
C ALA A 193 -6.39 11.80 18.98
N HIS A 194 -5.79 12.32 20.06
CA HIS A 194 -4.68 13.28 19.97
C HIS A 194 -3.36 12.63 19.55
N ASP A 195 -3.19 11.30 19.74
CA ASP A 195 -1.99 10.58 19.32
C ASP A 195 -1.88 10.46 17.79
N LEU A 196 -2.96 10.81 17.07
CA LEU A 196 -2.91 10.95 15.62
C LEU A 196 -1.91 12.02 15.15
N GLU A 197 -1.57 12.99 16.00
CA GLU A 197 -0.57 14.02 15.71
C GLU A 197 0.87 13.48 15.64
N VAL A 198 1.14 12.33 16.28
CA VAL A 198 2.47 11.68 16.26
C VAL A 198 2.73 10.97 14.93
N LEU A 199 1.67 10.65 14.21
CA LEU A 199 1.77 9.89 12.97
C LEU A 199 2.21 10.79 11.81
N SER A 200 3.29 10.41 11.14
CA SER A 200 3.77 11.09 9.93
C SER A 200 2.98 10.59 8.71
N PHE A 201 1.69 10.88 8.69
CA PHE A 201 0.92 10.54 7.49
C PHE A 201 1.29 11.45 6.33
N GLN A 202 1.95 10.86 5.35
CA GLN A 202 1.63 11.19 3.96
C GLN A 202 0.41 10.32 3.58
N ALA A 203 -0.76 10.58 4.17
CA ALA A 203 -1.98 10.10 3.55
C ALA A 203 -1.99 10.74 2.16
N ASP A 204 -2.03 9.93 1.11
CA ASP A 204 -2.47 10.40 -0.20
C ASP A 204 -3.72 11.23 0.10
N LEU A 205 -3.61 12.52 -0.13
CA LEU A 205 -4.68 13.46 0.16
C LEU A 205 -5.89 12.93 -0.58
N ASP A 206 -6.82 12.27 0.11
CA ASP A 206 -8.06 11.85 -0.51
C ASP A 206 -8.85 13.13 -0.83
N ILE A 207 -8.48 13.74 -1.98
CA ILE A 207 -9.14 14.94 -2.50
C ILE A 207 -10.65 14.74 -2.58
N PHE A 208 -11.09 13.49 -2.71
CA PHE A 208 -12.53 13.21 -2.68
C PHE A 208 -13.10 13.29 -1.28
N ALA A 209 -12.40 12.82 -0.25
CA ALA A 209 -12.80 13.03 1.14
C ALA A 209 -12.77 14.51 1.48
N PHE A 210 -11.74 15.22 1.01
CA PHE A 210 -11.58 16.65 1.12
C PHE A 210 -12.73 17.43 0.41
N MET A 211 -13.03 17.10 -0.85
CA MET A 211 -14.12 17.72 -1.59
C MET A 211 -15.50 17.36 -1.02
N ARG A 212 -15.69 16.16 -0.46
CA ARG A 212 -16.91 15.78 0.27
C ARG A 212 -17.07 16.56 1.57
N ALA A 213 -15.98 16.71 2.33
CA ALA A 213 -15.97 17.51 3.56
C ALA A 213 -16.37 18.97 3.29
N LEU A 214 -15.98 19.53 2.13
CA LEU A 214 -16.42 20.86 1.69
C LEU A 214 -17.91 21.00 1.44
N GLN A 215 -18.62 19.92 1.22
CA GLN A 215 -20.04 19.91 0.92
C GLN A 215 -20.93 19.61 2.14
N GLY A 216 -20.34 19.15 3.24
CA GLY A 216 -21.05 18.83 4.48
C GLY A 216 -21.30 20.09 5.30
N ARG A 217 -22.54 20.39 5.66
CA ARG A 217 -22.88 21.56 6.49
C ARG A 217 -22.41 21.35 7.94
N GLY A 218 -21.41 22.10 8.39
CA GLY A 218 -21.12 22.32 9.81
C GLY A 218 -19.96 21.53 10.45
N GLN A 219 -19.34 20.53 9.76
CA GLN A 219 -18.15 19.83 10.26
C GLN A 219 -16.84 20.26 9.59
N GLU A 220 -16.90 21.20 8.73
CA GLU A 220 -15.94 21.50 7.66
C GLU A 220 -14.64 22.10 8.19
N VAL A 221 -14.72 22.97 9.17
CA VAL A 221 -13.55 23.72 9.67
C VAL A 221 -12.57 22.80 10.43
N SER A 222 -13.06 21.79 11.12
CA SER A 222 -12.20 20.85 11.87
C SER A 222 -11.47 19.88 10.93
N VAL A 223 -12.18 19.33 9.94
CA VAL A 223 -11.57 18.45 8.92
C VAL A 223 -10.53 19.22 8.10
N TRP A 224 -10.81 20.47 7.76
CA TRP A 224 -9.89 21.37 7.08
C TRP A 224 -8.66 21.69 7.90
N ARG A 225 -8.82 22.06 9.16
CA ARG A 225 -7.71 22.35 10.06
C ARG A 225 -6.80 21.12 10.24
N THR A 226 -7.40 19.94 10.34
CA THR A 226 -6.66 18.70 10.51
C THR A 226 -5.89 18.33 9.23
N LEU A 227 -6.54 18.37 8.06
CA LEU A 227 -5.90 18.10 6.78
C LEU A 227 -4.78 19.09 6.46
N LEU A 228 -4.98 20.37 6.76
CA LEU A 228 -4.03 21.42 6.44
C LEU A 228 -2.88 21.52 7.45
N ARG A 229 -3.13 21.31 8.74
CA ARG A 229 -2.07 21.29 9.75
C ARG A 229 -1.12 20.10 9.55
N ASN A 230 -1.67 18.93 9.33
CA ASN A 230 -0.87 17.70 9.36
C ASN A 230 -0.16 17.38 8.05
N GLN A 231 -0.66 17.85 6.92
CA GLN A 231 -0.13 17.44 5.61
C GLN A 231 0.54 18.56 4.81
N LEU A 232 0.07 19.77 4.93
CA LEU A 232 0.60 20.88 4.13
C LEU A 232 1.45 21.84 4.96
N GLY A 233 1.21 21.94 6.26
CA GLY A 233 1.96 22.87 7.14
C GLY A 233 3.39 22.45 7.43
N ALA A 234 3.75 21.16 7.26
CA ALA A 234 5.08 20.64 7.54
C ALA A 234 5.97 20.44 6.30
N ASN A 235 5.41 20.50 5.06
CA ASN A 235 6.16 20.14 3.87
C ASN A 235 5.77 21.01 2.66
N ALA A 236 6.57 22.03 2.37
CA ALA A 236 6.39 22.87 1.18
C ALA A 236 6.35 22.07 -0.13
N ASP A 237 7.00 20.90 -0.16
CA ASP A 237 7.06 20.00 -1.32
C ASP A 237 5.70 19.34 -1.65
N MET A 238 4.74 19.32 -0.72
CA MET A 238 3.42 18.70 -0.94
C MET A 238 2.40 19.66 -1.60
N VAL A 239 2.68 20.96 -1.65
CA VAL A 239 1.72 21.95 -2.18
C VAL A 239 1.53 21.76 -3.69
N MET A 240 2.60 21.54 -4.45
CA MET A 240 2.52 21.32 -5.90
C MET A 240 1.76 20.04 -6.27
N PRO A 241 2.04 18.86 -5.67
CA PRO A 241 1.20 17.67 -5.85
C PRO A 241 -0.28 17.91 -5.49
N PHE A 242 -0.57 18.64 -4.43
CA PHE A 242 -1.93 18.99 -4.04
C PHE A 242 -2.64 19.84 -5.10
N LEU A 243 -1.99 20.88 -5.63
CA LEU A 243 -2.52 21.69 -6.72
C LEU A 243 -2.78 20.87 -7.98
N ALA A 244 -1.86 19.96 -8.34
CA ALA A 244 -2.03 19.07 -9.49
C ALA A 244 -3.26 18.13 -9.34
N LEU A 245 -3.51 17.63 -8.13
CA LEU A 245 -4.68 16.81 -7.84
C LEU A 245 -5.98 17.64 -7.89
N LEU A 246 -5.99 18.87 -7.34
CA LEU A 246 -7.14 19.79 -7.45
C LEU A 246 -7.43 20.14 -8.90
N HIS A 247 -6.38 20.40 -9.70
CA HIS A 247 -6.53 20.69 -11.13
C HIS A 247 -7.16 19.51 -11.87
N ARG A 248 -6.66 18.30 -11.62
CA ARG A 248 -7.24 17.06 -12.18
C ARG A 248 -8.71 16.91 -11.79
N GLU A 249 -9.06 17.19 -10.55
CA GLU A 249 -10.43 17.08 -10.06
C GLU A 249 -11.33 18.12 -10.70
N ALA A 250 -10.91 19.39 -10.74
CA ALA A 250 -11.63 20.46 -11.43
C ALA A 250 -11.93 20.11 -12.90
N ARG A 251 -10.94 19.54 -13.60
CA ARG A 251 -11.08 19.06 -14.97
C ARG A 251 -12.12 17.96 -15.10
N VAL A 252 -12.10 16.97 -14.22
CA VAL A 252 -13.07 15.87 -14.21
C VAL A 252 -14.49 16.38 -13.97
N LEU A 253 -14.66 17.27 -12.99
CA LEU A 253 -15.96 17.87 -12.69
C LEU A 253 -16.49 18.71 -13.87
N TRP A 254 -15.59 19.46 -14.52
CA TRP A 254 -15.94 20.21 -15.73
C TRP A 254 -16.41 19.32 -16.88
N GLN A 255 -15.65 18.24 -17.16
CA GLN A 255 -16.03 17.27 -18.21
C GLN A 255 -17.39 16.61 -17.94
N LEU A 256 -17.66 16.26 -16.68
CA LEU A 256 -18.95 15.71 -16.28
C LEU A 256 -20.08 16.72 -16.42
N LYS A 257 -19.84 17.99 -16.08
CA LYS A 257 -20.81 19.08 -16.25
C LYS A 257 -21.11 19.37 -17.71
N ALA A 258 -20.08 19.33 -18.57
CA ALA A 258 -20.20 19.53 -20.01
C ALA A 258 -20.84 18.33 -20.77
N GLY A 259 -21.25 17.27 -20.07
CA GLY A 259 -21.84 16.09 -20.71
C GLY A 259 -20.80 15.12 -21.33
N GLU A 260 -19.50 15.40 -21.17
CA GLU A 260 -18.40 14.59 -21.70
C GLU A 260 -18.04 13.38 -20.82
N GLY A 261 -19.02 12.85 -20.12
CA GLY A 261 -18.80 11.73 -19.20
C GLY A 261 -18.21 10.47 -19.85
N ASN A 262 -18.36 10.27 -21.15
CA ASN A 262 -17.74 9.19 -21.91
C ASN A 262 -16.20 9.26 -21.94
N LYS A 263 -15.62 10.46 -21.83
CA LYS A 263 -14.16 10.69 -21.75
C LYS A 263 -13.58 10.42 -20.35
N VAL A 264 -14.44 10.26 -19.36
CA VAL A 264 -14.03 10.05 -17.95
C VAL A 264 -14.16 8.58 -17.58
N ILE A 265 -13.02 7.90 -17.40
CA ILE A 265 -12.94 6.48 -17.03
C ILE A 265 -12.85 6.37 -15.51
N MET A 266 -13.94 5.94 -14.87
CA MET A 266 -14.01 5.68 -13.44
C MET A 266 -15.18 4.74 -13.10
N PRO A 267 -15.21 4.12 -11.88
CA PRO A 267 -16.34 3.30 -11.44
C PRO A 267 -17.66 4.06 -11.47
N GLY A 268 -18.73 3.41 -11.91
CA GLY A 268 -20.04 4.04 -12.13
C GLY A 268 -20.61 4.79 -10.91
N ARG A 269 -20.43 4.24 -9.69
CA ARG A 269 -20.87 4.88 -8.45
C ARG A 269 -20.14 6.21 -8.20
N VAL A 270 -18.81 6.22 -8.37
CA VAL A 270 -17.97 7.42 -8.20
C VAL A 270 -18.33 8.45 -9.25
N LYS A 271 -18.56 8.02 -10.50
CA LYS A 271 -18.96 8.90 -11.58
C LYS A 271 -20.31 9.59 -11.31
N ALA A 272 -21.30 8.83 -10.84
CA ALA A 272 -22.61 9.38 -10.50
C ALA A 272 -22.53 10.40 -9.34
N GLU A 273 -21.69 10.15 -8.33
CA GLU A 273 -21.45 11.08 -7.22
C GLU A 273 -20.80 12.38 -7.73
N LYS A 274 -19.76 12.29 -8.55
CA LYS A 274 -19.08 13.46 -9.13
C LYS A 274 -19.96 14.22 -10.11
N THR A 275 -20.82 13.55 -10.86
CA THR A 275 -21.78 14.22 -11.74
C THR A 275 -22.77 15.08 -10.93
N ARG A 276 -23.28 14.54 -9.82
CA ARG A 276 -24.15 15.32 -8.91
C ARG A 276 -23.42 16.53 -8.32
N MET A 277 -22.16 16.34 -7.89
CA MET A 277 -21.29 17.40 -7.40
C MET A 277 -21.09 18.50 -8.47
N ALA A 278 -20.74 18.12 -9.69
CA ALA A 278 -20.53 19.05 -10.79
C ALA A 278 -21.79 19.85 -11.15
N GLN A 279 -22.96 19.21 -11.07
CA GLN A 279 -24.26 19.88 -11.26
C GLN A 279 -24.55 20.89 -10.15
N HIS A 280 -24.27 20.52 -8.89
CA HIS A 280 -24.49 21.40 -7.74
C HIS A 280 -23.56 22.63 -7.75
N LEU A 281 -22.28 22.45 -8.11
CA LEU A 281 -21.35 23.58 -8.21
C LEU A 281 -21.70 24.57 -9.32
N GLY A 282 -22.16 24.08 -10.45
CA GLY A 282 -22.44 24.90 -11.62
C GLY A 282 -21.18 25.43 -12.30
N GLU A 283 -21.33 26.06 -13.48
CA GLU A 283 -20.19 26.53 -14.30
C GLU A 283 -19.34 27.60 -13.61
N HIS A 284 -20.00 28.57 -13.00
CA HIS A 284 -19.34 29.70 -12.37
C HIS A 284 -18.37 29.25 -11.24
N ARG A 285 -18.84 28.35 -10.35
CA ARG A 285 -17.99 27.84 -9.26
C ARG A 285 -16.89 26.92 -9.79
N LEU A 286 -17.16 26.12 -10.82
CA LEU A 286 -16.13 25.29 -11.46
C LEU A 286 -15.05 26.13 -12.14
N THR A 287 -15.42 27.22 -12.83
CA THR A 287 -14.46 28.17 -13.40
C THR A 287 -13.59 28.81 -12.31
N ARG A 288 -14.21 29.26 -11.21
CA ARG A 288 -13.47 29.84 -10.07
C ARG A 288 -12.50 28.83 -9.44
N LEU A 289 -12.92 27.57 -9.29
CA LEU A 289 -12.05 26.49 -8.80
C LEU A 289 -10.84 26.31 -9.72
N TRP A 290 -11.06 26.27 -11.03
CA TRP A 290 -10.00 26.14 -12.02
C TRP A 290 -9.03 27.31 -12.00
N THR A 291 -9.53 28.53 -12.07
CA THR A 291 -8.72 29.75 -12.08
C THR A 291 -7.86 29.87 -10.83
N MET A 292 -8.44 29.57 -9.67
CA MET A 292 -7.73 29.62 -8.39
C MET A 292 -6.54 28.67 -8.34
N VAL A 293 -6.69 27.44 -8.86
CA VAL A 293 -5.62 26.46 -8.89
C VAL A 293 -4.50 26.90 -9.83
N LEU A 294 -4.85 27.44 -11.01
CA LEU A 294 -3.87 27.96 -11.96
C LEU A 294 -3.14 29.20 -11.43
N GLU A 295 -3.82 30.10 -10.75
CA GLU A 295 -3.21 31.28 -10.12
C GLU A 295 -2.18 30.86 -9.05
N ALA A 296 -2.55 29.90 -8.19
CA ALA A 296 -1.66 29.40 -7.16
C ALA A 296 -0.43 28.68 -7.75
N GLU A 297 -0.64 27.82 -8.75
CA GLU A 297 0.45 27.13 -9.45
C GLU A 297 1.38 28.11 -10.18
N SER A 298 0.80 29.10 -10.89
CA SER A 298 1.57 30.13 -11.59
C SER A 298 2.37 30.98 -10.60
N GLY A 299 1.76 31.42 -9.51
CA GLY A 299 2.41 32.23 -8.49
C GLY A 299 3.60 31.54 -7.83
N ILE A 300 3.52 30.21 -7.59
CA ILE A 300 4.67 29.45 -7.09
C ILE A 300 5.76 29.36 -8.16
N LYS A 301 5.41 29.06 -9.41
CA LYS A 301 6.38 28.89 -10.50
C LYS A 301 7.08 30.18 -10.90
N SER A 302 6.40 31.33 -10.81
CA SER A 302 6.99 32.64 -11.08
C SER A 302 7.80 33.17 -9.89
N GLY A 303 7.65 32.59 -8.71
CA GLY A 303 8.27 33.08 -7.49
C GLY A 303 7.51 34.23 -6.82
N ASP A 304 6.31 34.58 -7.31
CA ASP A 304 5.45 35.60 -6.71
C ASP A 304 4.80 35.19 -5.40
N MET A 305 4.70 33.86 -5.18
CA MET A 305 4.17 33.26 -3.97
C MET A 305 5.07 32.14 -3.45
N THR A 306 5.23 32.07 -2.14
CA THR A 306 5.78 30.88 -1.49
C THR A 306 4.74 29.75 -1.51
N PRO A 307 5.14 28.48 -1.43
CA PRO A 307 4.21 27.38 -1.31
C PRO A 307 3.20 27.54 -0.16
N ALA A 308 3.63 28.08 0.98
CA ALA A 308 2.75 28.33 2.13
C ALA A 308 1.68 29.38 1.81
N GLN A 309 2.06 30.49 1.15
CA GLN A 309 1.11 31.55 0.75
C GLN A 309 0.10 31.03 -0.28
N ALA A 310 0.56 30.24 -1.27
CA ALA A 310 -0.33 29.63 -2.25
C ALA A 310 -1.31 28.66 -1.61
N GLN A 311 -0.88 27.91 -0.63
CA GLN A 311 -1.73 27.02 0.17
C GLN A 311 -2.80 27.77 0.91
N GLU A 312 -2.44 28.82 1.68
CA GLU A 312 -3.43 29.65 2.41
C GLU A 312 -4.44 30.28 1.48
N LEU A 313 -3.98 30.81 0.32
CA LEU A 313 -4.84 31.39 -0.69
C LEU A 313 -5.87 30.37 -1.21
N VAL A 314 -5.41 29.19 -1.61
CA VAL A 314 -6.27 28.13 -2.15
C VAL A 314 -7.30 27.69 -1.11
N VAL A 315 -6.87 27.48 0.12
CA VAL A 315 -7.76 27.07 1.23
C VAL A 315 -8.83 28.12 1.51
N SER A 316 -8.42 29.38 1.69
CA SER A 316 -9.34 30.47 1.94
C SER A 316 -10.39 30.60 0.83
N ARG A 317 -9.96 30.52 -0.43
CA ARG A 317 -10.87 30.61 -1.58
C ARG A 317 -11.77 29.39 -1.74
N LEU A 318 -11.27 28.17 -1.43
CA LEU A 318 -12.10 26.97 -1.40
C LEU A 318 -13.19 27.08 -0.35
N MET A 319 -12.86 27.55 0.87
CA MET A 319 -13.85 27.77 1.91
C MET A 319 -14.96 28.74 1.44
N GLN A 320 -14.58 29.86 0.80
CA GLN A 320 -15.54 30.80 0.25
C GLN A 320 -16.41 30.21 -0.88
N LEU A 321 -15.81 29.36 -1.72
CA LEU A 321 -16.49 28.75 -2.86
C LEU A 321 -17.58 27.77 -2.43
N PHE A 322 -17.40 27.12 -1.27
CA PHE A 322 -18.30 26.08 -0.78
C PHE A 322 -19.16 26.50 0.43
N ALA A 323 -18.91 27.67 1.02
CA ALA A 323 -19.67 28.20 2.14
C ALA A 323 -21.05 28.80 1.73
N GLY A 324 -21.38 28.86 0.43
CA GLY A 324 -22.61 29.46 -0.10
C GLY A 324 -23.58 28.43 -0.68
#